data_d2bcbb88a322a0a8525ddec4da874323
#
_entry.id   d2bcbb88a322a0a8525ddec4da874323
#
_cell.length_a   1.000
_cell.length_b   1.000
_cell.length_c   1.000
_cell.angle_alpha   90.00
_cell.angle_beta   90.00
_cell.angle_gamma   90.00
#
_symmetry.space_group_name_H-M   'P 1'
#
loop_
_entity.id
_entity.type
_entity.pdbx_description
1 polymer ?
#
loop_
_entity_poly.entity_id
_entity_poly.type
_entity_poly.pdbx_seq_one_letter_code
_entity_poly.pdbx_strand_id
1 'polypeptide(L)'
;MNPDGYEQIYAHPYPAPRRRNGNNVDLNRAFPTWEDLGRDREQLKGGREKEVKAMIDWILDNPFVLSINFHGGAVVANYPWDSEEVQPWTKSSLFREHREGDRGQYTADNKEFQELAMTYSTNHKTMNQVT
;
A
#
# COMPACT_ATOMS: atom_id res chain seq x y z
N MET A 1 -0.45 2.13 10.83
CA MET A 1 -0.52 3.09 11.96
C MET A 1 0.86 3.67 12.23
N ASN A 2 0.97 4.94 12.53
CA ASN A 2 2.22 5.63 12.86
C ASN A 2 2.02 6.39 14.18
N PRO A 3 2.19 5.74 15.34
CA PRO A 3 1.94 6.36 16.64
C PRO A 3 2.88 7.55 16.90
N ASP A 4 4.15 7.43 16.54
CA ASP A 4 5.13 8.49 16.76
C ASP A 4 4.83 9.74 15.92
N GLY A 5 4.41 9.55 14.67
CA GLY A 5 3.98 10.63 13.79
C GLY A 5 2.72 11.34 14.29
N TYR A 6 1.84 10.60 14.97
CA TYR A 6 0.66 11.15 15.62
C TYR A 6 1.02 11.94 16.88
N GLU A 7 1.86 11.40 17.76
CA GLU A 7 2.31 12.06 18.98
C GLU A 7 3.01 13.39 18.68
N GLN A 8 3.78 13.46 17.62
CA GLN A 8 4.49 14.69 17.22
C GLN A 8 3.55 15.84 16.82
N ILE A 9 2.27 15.59 16.51
CA ILE A 9 1.27 16.63 16.27
C ILE A 9 1.09 17.51 17.51
N TYR A 10 1.14 16.90 18.69
CA TYR A 10 0.94 17.62 19.96
C TYR A 10 2.20 18.28 20.50
N ALA A 11 3.37 17.87 20.02
CA ALA A 11 4.66 18.37 20.49
C ALA A 11 5.11 19.65 19.77
N HIS A 12 4.41 20.11 18.73
CA HIS A 12 4.80 21.27 17.94
C HIS A 12 3.67 22.32 17.87
N PRO A 13 4.00 23.65 17.93
CA PRO A 13 3.02 24.73 17.82
C PRO A 13 2.35 24.82 16.43
N TYR A 14 2.89 24.13 15.44
CA TYR A 14 2.30 23.96 14.10
C TYR A 14 2.13 22.48 13.82
N PRO A 15 0.97 21.89 14.12
CA PRO A 15 0.73 20.47 13.98
C PRO A 15 0.60 20.08 12.51
N ALA A 16 1.68 19.56 11.94
CA ALA A 16 1.62 18.82 10.69
C ALA A 16 1.82 17.33 10.99
N PRO A 17 0.90 16.47 10.58
CA PRO A 17 1.09 15.04 10.75
C PRO A 17 2.38 14.61 10.06
N ARG A 18 3.29 14.01 10.83
CA ARG A 18 4.54 13.53 10.27
C ARG A 18 4.33 12.16 9.64
N ARG A 19 4.72 12.08 8.39
CA ARG A 19 4.66 10.85 7.59
C ARG A 19 5.58 9.76 8.14
N ARG A 20 6.68 10.15 8.78
CA ARG A 20 7.73 9.25 9.27
C ARG A 20 7.53 8.90 10.74
N ASN A 21 7.98 7.69 11.14
CA ASN A 21 7.99 7.27 12.54
C ASN A 21 9.14 7.92 13.34
N GLY A 22 9.32 7.52 14.61
CA GLY A 22 10.37 8.03 15.49
C GLY A 22 11.79 7.79 15.00
N ASN A 23 12.00 6.76 14.16
CA ASN A 23 13.29 6.49 13.51
C ASN A 23 13.45 7.21 12.16
N ASN A 24 12.57 8.16 11.86
CA ASN A 24 12.57 8.90 10.59
C ASN A 24 12.32 8.03 9.35
N VAL A 25 11.65 6.88 9.51
CA VAL A 25 11.31 5.95 8.43
C VAL A 25 9.88 6.20 7.95
N ASP A 26 9.70 6.28 6.63
CA ASP A 26 8.37 6.26 6.01
C ASP A 26 7.83 4.82 6.02
N LEU A 27 6.89 4.55 6.95
CA LEU A 27 6.32 3.22 7.13
C LEU A 27 5.62 2.72 5.86
N ASN A 28 5.08 3.61 5.04
CA ASN A 28 4.44 3.25 3.77
C ASN A 28 5.45 2.87 2.66
N ARG A 29 6.74 2.93 2.94
CA ARG A 29 7.85 2.43 2.09
C ARG A 29 8.60 1.27 2.72
N ALA A 30 8.13 0.78 3.87
CA ALA A 30 8.84 -0.22 4.67
C ALA A 30 8.17 -1.61 4.67
N PHE A 31 7.03 -1.77 4.02
CA PHE A 31 6.35 -3.07 3.86
C PHE A 31 7.06 -3.95 2.82
N PRO A 32 6.84 -5.28 2.89
CA PRO A 32 7.29 -6.21 1.85
C PRO A 32 6.80 -5.80 0.46
N THR A 33 7.65 -6.05 -0.54
CA THR A 33 7.36 -5.82 -1.95
C THR A 33 7.21 -7.14 -2.70
N TRP A 34 6.95 -7.10 -3.99
CA TRP A 34 6.90 -8.29 -4.84
C TRP A 34 8.23 -9.10 -4.82
N GLU A 35 9.37 -8.44 -4.57
CA GLU A 35 10.67 -9.10 -4.45
C GLU A 35 10.79 -9.97 -3.19
N ASP A 36 9.93 -9.74 -2.23
CA ASP A 36 9.87 -10.52 -1.00
C ASP A 36 8.99 -11.79 -1.13
N LEU A 37 8.42 -12.04 -2.30
CA LEU A 37 7.61 -13.23 -2.55
C LEU A 37 8.38 -14.52 -2.27
N GLY A 38 7.75 -15.43 -1.55
CA GLY A 38 8.33 -16.71 -1.16
C GLY A 38 9.24 -16.67 0.06
N ARG A 39 9.46 -15.50 0.66
CA ARG A 39 10.18 -15.38 1.95
C ARG A 39 9.31 -15.88 3.11
N ASP A 40 9.96 -16.49 4.08
CA ASP A 40 9.31 -16.86 5.33
C ASP A 40 9.05 -15.63 6.23
N ARG A 41 8.28 -15.84 7.32
CA ARG A 41 7.88 -14.77 8.25
C ARG A 41 9.07 -13.97 8.80
N GLU A 42 10.14 -14.64 9.20
CA GLU A 42 11.30 -13.97 9.81
C GLU A 42 12.10 -13.16 8.77
N GLN A 43 12.21 -13.67 7.56
CA GLN A 43 12.80 -12.96 6.43
C GLN A 43 11.98 -11.73 6.05
N LEU A 44 10.65 -11.83 6.05
CA LEU A 44 9.75 -10.70 5.80
C LEU A 44 9.87 -9.60 6.85
N LYS A 45 10.19 -9.96 8.10
CA LYS A 45 10.38 -9.01 9.21
C LYS A 45 11.80 -8.45 9.31
N GLY A 46 12.76 -9.11 8.70
CA GLY A 46 14.19 -8.76 8.81
C GLY A 46 14.48 -7.29 8.51
N GLY A 47 15.16 -6.60 9.43
CA GLY A 47 15.56 -5.19 9.27
C GLY A 47 14.42 -4.15 9.27
N ARG A 48 13.16 -4.55 9.37
CA ARG A 48 12.00 -3.64 9.30
C ARG A 48 11.66 -3.01 10.65
N GLU A 49 10.92 -1.91 10.59
CA GLU A 49 10.41 -1.19 11.77
C GLU A 49 9.42 -2.04 12.59
N LYS A 50 9.32 -1.75 13.89
CA LYS A 50 8.45 -2.49 14.82
C LYS A 50 6.99 -2.50 14.39
N GLU A 51 6.50 -1.38 13.90
CA GLU A 51 5.13 -1.20 13.43
C GLU A 51 4.85 -2.10 12.22
N VAL A 52 5.80 -2.19 11.30
CA VAL A 52 5.71 -3.05 10.12
C VAL A 52 5.74 -4.52 10.51
N LYS A 53 6.65 -4.91 11.43
CA LYS A 53 6.72 -6.28 11.97
C LYS A 53 5.41 -6.71 12.61
N ALA A 54 4.84 -5.83 13.44
CA ALA A 54 3.55 -6.10 14.09
C ALA A 54 2.42 -6.31 13.08
N MET A 55 2.39 -5.51 12.01
CA MET A 55 1.40 -5.66 10.93
C MET A 55 1.61 -6.96 10.14
N ILE A 56 2.86 -7.33 9.84
CA ILE A 56 3.17 -8.60 9.17
C ILE A 56 2.68 -9.77 10.02
N ASP A 57 3.01 -9.80 11.31
CA ASP A 57 2.57 -10.86 12.21
C ASP A 57 1.04 -10.91 12.27
N TRP A 58 0.38 -9.78 12.42
CA TRP A 58 -1.08 -9.72 12.49
C TRP A 58 -1.75 -10.21 11.20
N ILE A 59 -1.22 -9.84 10.03
CA ILE A 59 -1.76 -10.30 8.73
C ILE A 59 -1.56 -11.81 8.58
N LEU A 60 -0.39 -12.34 8.94
CA LEU A 60 -0.09 -13.76 8.79
C LEU A 60 -0.81 -14.65 9.82
N ASP A 61 -1.17 -14.11 10.97
CA ASP A 61 -1.89 -14.85 12.02
C ASP A 61 -3.41 -14.84 11.83
N ASN A 62 -3.93 -14.03 10.89
CA ASN A 62 -5.36 -13.93 10.65
C ASN A 62 -5.69 -14.20 9.18
N PRO A 63 -6.65 -15.10 8.88
CA PRO A 63 -7.02 -15.46 7.52
C PRO A 63 -7.93 -14.41 6.87
N PHE A 64 -7.41 -13.22 6.62
CA PHE A 64 -8.15 -12.16 5.94
C PHE A 64 -8.44 -12.55 4.49
N VAL A 65 -9.69 -12.41 4.08
CA VAL A 65 -10.10 -12.60 2.69
C VAL A 65 -9.87 -11.33 1.87
N LEU A 66 -10.07 -10.17 2.50
CA LEU A 66 -9.91 -8.85 1.88
C LEU A 66 -9.42 -7.86 2.92
N SER A 67 -8.62 -6.89 2.48
CA SER A 67 -8.23 -5.75 3.30
C SER A 67 -8.32 -4.45 2.50
N ILE A 68 -8.59 -3.35 3.20
CA ILE A 68 -8.56 -2.02 2.62
C ILE A 68 -7.79 -1.08 3.54
N ASN A 69 -7.00 -0.20 2.96
CA ASN A 69 -6.25 0.83 3.67
C ASN A 69 -6.67 2.22 3.18
N PHE A 70 -7.08 3.08 4.10
CA PHE A 70 -7.40 4.47 3.80
C PHE A 70 -6.18 5.35 3.96
N HIS A 71 -5.87 6.12 2.93
CA HIS A 71 -4.68 6.95 2.87
C HIS A 71 -5.04 8.37 2.39
N GLY A 72 -4.39 9.39 2.97
CA GLY A 72 -4.52 10.77 2.49
C GLY A 72 -3.60 11.04 1.29
N GLY A 73 -3.96 12.03 0.47
CA GLY A 73 -3.14 12.49 -0.66
C GLY A 73 -3.90 12.55 -1.97
N ALA A 74 -4.09 11.44 -2.64
CA ALA A 74 -4.81 11.36 -3.90
C ALA A 74 -6.22 10.77 -3.73
N VAL A 75 -7.14 11.13 -4.63
CA VAL A 75 -8.49 10.55 -4.69
C VAL A 75 -8.45 9.40 -5.70
N VAL A 76 -7.92 8.28 -5.29
CA VAL A 76 -7.71 7.09 -6.12
C VAL A 76 -7.97 5.81 -5.34
N ALA A 77 -8.30 4.72 -6.02
CA ALA A 77 -8.33 3.37 -5.48
C ALA A 77 -7.15 2.58 -6.07
N ASN A 78 -6.09 2.44 -5.29
CA ASN A 78 -4.92 1.65 -5.66
C ASN A 78 -5.08 0.19 -5.25
N TYR A 79 -4.42 -0.70 -5.98
CA TYR A 79 -4.36 -2.13 -5.68
C TYR A 79 -2.98 -2.70 -6.02
N PRO A 80 -2.61 -3.89 -5.51
CA PRO A 80 -1.30 -4.50 -5.78
C PRO A 80 -1.07 -4.81 -7.28
N TRP A 81 0.16 -4.63 -7.77
CA TRP A 81 1.32 -4.10 -7.05
C TRP A 81 1.41 -2.59 -7.26
N ASP A 82 1.58 -1.85 -6.19
CA ASP A 82 1.59 -0.40 -6.15
C ASP A 82 2.98 0.14 -5.73
N SER A 83 4.06 -0.60 -5.96
CA SER A 83 5.42 -0.16 -5.66
C SER A 83 6.07 0.54 -6.84
N GLU A 84 6.78 1.65 -6.59
CA GLU A 84 7.48 2.42 -7.63
C GLU A 84 8.57 1.61 -8.36
N GLU A 85 9.09 0.58 -7.73
CA GLU A 85 10.16 -0.27 -8.25
C GLU A 85 9.70 -1.20 -9.36
N VAL A 86 8.39 -1.45 -9.46
CA VAL A 86 7.87 -2.44 -10.41
C VAL A 86 7.90 -1.94 -11.85
N GLN A 87 7.77 -0.62 -12.11
CA GLN A 87 7.82 -0.13 -13.51
C GLN A 87 7.93 1.39 -13.68
N PRO A 88 8.79 1.90 -14.57
CA PRO A 88 8.83 3.30 -14.96
C PRO A 88 7.63 3.72 -15.83
N TRP A 89 6.84 2.80 -16.38
CA TRP A 89 5.69 3.07 -17.27
C TRP A 89 4.31 2.90 -16.64
N THR A 90 4.22 2.41 -15.40
CA THR A 90 2.93 2.30 -14.70
C THR A 90 2.42 3.63 -14.13
N LYS A 91 3.20 4.72 -14.27
CA LYS A 91 2.80 6.04 -13.77
C LYS A 91 1.58 6.66 -14.48
N SER A 92 1.06 6.05 -15.53
CA SER A 92 -0.01 6.68 -16.32
C SER A 92 -1.24 5.81 -16.61
N SER A 93 -1.35 4.61 -16.06
CA SER A 93 -2.51 3.79 -16.41
C SER A 93 -3.26 3.26 -15.18
N LEU A 94 -4.22 4.06 -14.72
CA LEU A 94 -5.33 3.57 -13.88
C LEU A 94 -6.10 2.38 -14.53
N PHE A 95 -5.86 2.12 -15.84
CA PHE A 95 -6.56 1.12 -16.63
C PHE A 95 -5.65 0.56 -17.73
N ARG A 96 -4.68 -0.28 -17.39
CA ARG A 96 -3.92 -0.98 -18.43
C ARG A 96 -4.39 -2.43 -18.54
N GLU A 97 -4.86 -2.78 -19.73
CA GLU A 97 -5.16 -4.17 -20.05
C GLU A 97 -3.91 -5.06 -19.92
N HIS A 98 -4.11 -6.23 -19.35
CA HIS A 98 -3.09 -7.26 -19.21
C HIS A 98 -2.54 -7.64 -20.59
N ARG A 99 -1.25 -7.47 -20.82
CA ARG A 99 -0.58 -7.94 -22.04
C ARG A 99 0.14 -9.25 -21.78
N GLU A 100 0.04 -10.16 -22.75
CA GLU A 100 0.81 -11.41 -22.75
C GLU A 100 2.32 -11.07 -22.71
N GLY A 101 3.02 -11.48 -21.65
CA GLY A 101 4.43 -11.14 -21.41
C GLY A 101 4.69 -10.32 -20.13
N ASP A 102 3.69 -9.74 -19.51
CA ASP A 102 3.80 -8.93 -18.27
C ASP A 102 3.99 -9.79 -17.00
N ARG A 103 4.74 -10.89 -17.10
CA ARG A 103 4.96 -11.82 -15.98
C ARG A 103 5.63 -11.10 -14.80
N GLY A 104 5.01 -11.20 -13.63
CA GLY A 104 5.51 -10.60 -12.38
C GLY A 104 5.07 -9.17 -12.12
N GLN A 105 4.28 -8.56 -13.02
CA GLN A 105 3.76 -7.19 -12.84
C GLN A 105 2.42 -7.14 -12.11
N TYR A 106 1.70 -8.27 -12.05
CA TYR A 106 0.37 -8.35 -11.45
C TYR A 106 0.30 -9.49 -10.45
N THR A 107 -0.59 -9.34 -9.47
CA THR A 107 -0.94 -10.43 -8.56
C THR A 107 -1.77 -11.48 -9.30
N ALA A 108 -1.86 -12.69 -8.72
CA ALA A 108 -2.75 -13.73 -9.25
C ALA A 108 -4.21 -13.27 -9.29
N ASP A 109 -4.61 -12.42 -8.32
CA ASP A 109 -5.97 -11.91 -8.15
C ASP A 109 -6.14 -10.51 -8.77
N ASN A 110 -5.33 -10.16 -9.77
CA ASN A 110 -5.33 -8.80 -10.34
C ASN A 110 -6.69 -8.38 -10.90
N LYS A 111 -7.42 -9.31 -11.50
CA LYS A 111 -8.75 -9.06 -12.05
C LYS A 111 -9.75 -8.71 -10.96
N GLU A 112 -9.72 -9.46 -9.87
CA GLU A 112 -10.57 -9.25 -8.69
C GLU A 112 -10.26 -7.92 -8.03
N PHE A 113 -9.00 -7.57 -7.88
CA PHE A 113 -8.58 -6.26 -7.38
C PHE A 113 -9.03 -5.12 -8.28
N GLN A 114 -8.94 -5.29 -9.58
CA GLN A 114 -9.42 -4.29 -10.54
C GLN A 114 -10.94 -4.08 -10.42
N GLU A 115 -11.71 -5.16 -10.34
CA GLU A 115 -13.17 -5.10 -10.16
C GLU A 115 -13.55 -4.43 -8.84
N LEU A 116 -12.86 -4.72 -7.75
CA LEU A 116 -13.06 -4.09 -6.45
C LEU A 116 -12.73 -2.60 -6.48
N ALA A 117 -11.59 -2.23 -7.05
CA ALA A 117 -11.18 -0.83 -7.18
C ALA A 117 -12.18 -0.03 -8.05
N MET A 118 -12.65 -0.62 -9.16
CA MET A 118 -13.69 -0.03 -10.00
C MET A 118 -15.01 0.13 -9.26
N THR A 119 -15.44 -0.89 -8.53
CA THR A 119 -16.66 -0.83 -7.73
C THR A 119 -16.58 0.27 -6.68
N TYR A 120 -15.44 0.37 -5.98
CA TYR A 120 -15.24 1.42 -4.99
C TYR A 120 -15.25 2.81 -5.63
N SER A 121 -14.48 3.01 -6.70
CA SER A 121 -14.32 4.31 -7.35
C SER A 121 -15.62 4.81 -8.01
N THR A 122 -16.41 3.92 -8.61
CA THR A 122 -17.69 4.29 -9.23
C THR A 122 -18.76 4.67 -8.21
N ASN A 123 -18.67 4.14 -7.00
CA ASN A 123 -19.55 4.52 -5.89
C ASN A 123 -19.02 5.71 -5.09
N HIS A 124 -17.83 6.19 -5.36
CA HIS A 124 -17.28 7.39 -4.72
C HIS A 124 -17.71 8.65 -5.46
N LYS A 125 -18.05 9.69 -4.71
CA LYS A 125 -18.66 10.92 -5.26
C LYS A 125 -17.82 11.64 -6.33
N THR A 126 -16.49 11.54 -6.26
CA THR A 126 -15.56 12.30 -7.12
C THR A 126 -14.45 11.45 -7.74
N MET A 127 -14.21 10.24 -7.25
CA MET A 127 -13.08 9.41 -7.67
C MET A 127 -13.20 8.91 -9.12
N ASN A 128 -14.41 8.79 -9.63
CA ASN A 128 -14.72 8.35 -10.98
C ASN A 128 -14.86 9.51 -11.98
N GLN A 129 -14.59 10.74 -11.55
CA GLN A 129 -14.62 11.90 -12.45
C GLN A 129 -13.25 12.02 -13.13
N VAL A 130 -13.09 11.33 -14.26
CA VAL A 130 -11.95 11.58 -15.15
C VAL A 130 -12.23 12.89 -15.88
N THR A 131 -11.45 13.90 -15.56
CA THR A 131 -11.35 15.13 -16.37
C THR A 131 -10.27 14.94 -17.42
#